data_92fb46488043e3c19293218ad1f33b3f
#
_entry.id   92fb46488043e3c19293218ad1f33b3f
#
_cell.length_a   1.000
_cell.length_b   1.000
_cell.length_c   1.000
_cell.angle_alpha   90.00
_cell.angle_beta   90.00
_cell.angle_gamma   90.00
#
_symmetry.space_group_name_H-M   'P 1'
#
loop_
_entity.id
_entity.type
_entity.pdbx_description
1 polymer ?
#
loop_
_entity_poly.entity_id
_entity_poly.type
_entity_poly.pdbx_seq_one_letter_code
_entity_poly.pdbx_strand_id
1 'polypeptide(L)'
;QGILTVRGGMTSHAAVVARGMGTCCVSGCGDITMDEANKKFKLAGKEYHEGDFISLDGSTGNIYDGVIPTVDATIAGEFGRIMGWADKYRTLKVRTNADTPADARKARELGAEGIGLCRTEHMFFEGNRIDAFREMICSETLEEREAALEKILPEQQGDFEALYEALEGNPVTIRFLDPPLHEFVPTTEEDIKKLADTQGKTVEQIKAIIDSLHEFNPMMGHRGLRLAVTYPEIAKMQTKAVIRAAINVQKAHSDWTVKPEIMIPLSCDAKELKYVKDMVVAVSYTHLTLPT
;
A
#
# COMPACT_ATOMS: atom_id res chain seq x y z
N GLN A 1 -2.98 -20.86 6.49
CA GLN A 1 -1.62 -21.00 7.08
C GLN A 1 -1.47 -19.97 8.19
N GLY A 2 -0.50 -20.13 9.08
CA GLY A 2 -0.28 -19.29 10.25
C GLY A 2 1.17 -18.83 10.37
N ILE A 3 1.41 -17.87 11.28
CA ILE A 3 2.75 -17.37 11.60
C ILE A 3 3.09 -17.74 13.03
N LEU A 4 4.26 -18.38 13.21
CA LEU A 4 4.81 -18.73 14.51
C LEU A 4 6.21 -18.11 14.64
N THR A 5 6.45 -17.37 15.72
CA THR A 5 7.77 -16.74 15.93
C THR A 5 8.35 -17.08 17.30
N VAL A 6 9.66 -17.25 17.36
CA VAL A 6 10.41 -17.50 18.60
C VAL A 6 10.46 -16.26 19.49
N ARG A 7 10.61 -15.09 18.87
CA ARG A 7 10.74 -13.78 19.55
C ARG A 7 9.67 -12.82 19.08
N GLY A 8 9.40 -11.82 19.91
CA GLY A 8 8.42 -10.78 19.63
C GLY A 8 7.20 -10.85 20.54
N GLY A 9 6.37 -9.83 20.48
CA GLY A 9 5.11 -9.71 21.21
C GLY A 9 4.00 -9.22 20.31
N MET A 10 2.86 -8.83 20.89
CA MET A 10 1.67 -8.38 20.15
C MET A 10 1.91 -7.14 19.25
N THR A 11 2.97 -6.38 19.51
CA THR A 11 3.38 -5.20 18.73
C THR A 11 4.54 -5.48 17.78
N SER A 12 5.02 -6.72 17.70
CA SER A 12 6.07 -7.09 16.75
C SER A 12 5.59 -6.94 15.30
N HIS A 13 6.52 -6.71 14.39
CA HIS A 13 6.21 -6.60 12.96
C HIS A 13 5.42 -7.82 12.44
N ALA A 14 5.85 -9.04 12.79
CA ALA A 14 5.15 -10.27 12.41
C ALA A 14 3.70 -10.32 12.90
N ALA A 15 3.44 -9.92 14.15
CA ALA A 15 2.10 -9.89 14.72
C ALA A 15 1.21 -8.82 14.07
N VAL A 16 1.78 -7.65 13.74
CA VAL A 16 1.06 -6.57 13.06
C VAL A 16 0.70 -6.97 11.62
N VAL A 17 1.66 -7.52 10.87
CA VAL A 17 1.45 -7.99 9.50
C VAL A 17 0.44 -9.14 9.46
N ALA A 18 0.58 -10.15 10.34
CA ALA A 18 -0.36 -11.26 10.43
C ALA A 18 -1.80 -10.78 10.66
N ARG A 19 -1.96 -9.78 11.52
CA ARG A 19 -3.27 -9.18 11.82
C ARG A 19 -3.85 -8.46 10.60
N GLY A 20 -3.01 -7.72 9.86
CA GLY A 20 -3.41 -7.10 8.59
C GLY A 20 -3.81 -8.12 7.52
N MET A 21 -3.15 -9.27 7.48
CA MET A 21 -3.46 -10.37 6.55
C MET A 21 -4.63 -11.25 7.00
N GLY A 22 -5.20 -11.02 8.20
CA GLY A 22 -6.21 -11.92 8.78
C GLY A 22 -5.66 -13.34 9.06
N THR A 23 -4.35 -13.46 9.26
CA THR A 23 -3.64 -14.72 9.44
C THR A 23 -3.41 -14.99 10.93
N CYS A 24 -3.67 -16.21 11.38
CA CYS A 24 -3.39 -16.62 12.75
C CYS A 24 -1.90 -16.46 13.07
N CYS A 25 -1.59 -15.85 14.22
CA CYS A 25 -0.21 -15.62 14.65
C CYS A 25 -0.04 -15.94 16.13
N VAL A 26 0.97 -16.76 16.43
CA VAL A 26 1.51 -16.96 17.79
C VAL A 26 2.93 -16.40 17.81
N SER A 27 3.14 -15.32 18.54
CA SER A 27 4.42 -14.62 18.59
C SER A 27 5.08 -14.75 19.96
N GLY A 28 6.43 -14.93 19.95
CA GLY A 28 7.20 -14.99 21.18
C GLY A 28 7.20 -16.35 21.87
N CYS A 29 7.10 -17.44 21.13
CA CYS A 29 7.22 -18.79 21.65
C CYS A 29 8.69 -19.11 21.94
N GLY A 30 9.18 -18.74 23.13
CA GLY A 30 10.59 -18.91 23.54
C GLY A 30 11.02 -20.37 23.73
N ASP A 31 10.07 -21.30 23.81
CA ASP A 31 10.34 -22.74 23.96
C ASP A 31 10.78 -23.40 22.65
N ILE A 32 10.71 -22.69 21.54
CA ILE A 32 11.17 -23.19 20.25
C ILE A 32 12.69 -23.07 20.16
N THR A 33 13.34 -24.18 19.83
CA THR A 33 14.74 -24.24 19.41
C THR A 33 14.80 -24.39 17.90
N MET A 34 15.19 -23.30 17.20
CA MET A 34 15.26 -23.27 15.74
C MET A 34 16.60 -23.77 15.22
N ASP A 35 16.59 -24.57 14.16
CA ASP A 35 17.74 -24.99 13.37
C ASP A 35 17.47 -24.68 11.89
N GLU A 36 17.74 -23.43 11.52
CA GLU A 36 17.45 -22.90 10.18
C GLU A 36 18.27 -23.62 9.09
N ALA A 37 19.51 -24.02 9.42
CA ALA A 37 20.38 -24.70 8.46
C ALA A 37 19.82 -26.05 8.01
N ASN A 38 19.15 -26.76 8.91
CA ASN A 38 18.52 -28.06 8.66
C ASN A 38 17.00 -27.98 8.47
N LYS A 39 16.45 -26.75 8.37
CA LYS A 39 15.01 -26.48 8.18
C LYS A 39 14.10 -27.23 9.15
N LYS A 40 14.47 -27.19 10.43
CA LYS A 40 13.75 -27.88 11.50
C LYS A 40 13.74 -27.06 12.77
N PHE A 41 12.81 -27.39 13.64
CA PHE A 41 12.77 -26.84 15.00
C PHE A 41 12.31 -27.88 16.02
N LYS A 42 12.64 -27.64 17.28
CA LYS A 42 12.14 -28.44 18.41
C LYS A 42 11.19 -27.63 19.27
N LEU A 43 10.08 -28.24 19.65
CA LEU A 43 9.10 -27.67 20.57
C LEU A 43 8.54 -28.79 21.47
N ALA A 44 8.49 -28.56 22.77
CA ALA A 44 7.99 -29.54 23.75
C ALA A 44 8.59 -30.95 23.62
N GLY A 45 9.88 -31.04 23.29
CA GLY A 45 10.61 -32.31 23.13
C GLY A 45 10.41 -33.03 21.80
N LYS A 46 9.54 -32.54 20.91
CA LYS A 46 9.32 -33.08 19.57
C LYS A 46 10.07 -32.24 18.52
N GLU A 47 10.61 -32.91 17.52
CA GLU A 47 11.25 -32.29 16.37
C GLU A 47 10.28 -32.21 15.19
N TYR A 48 10.22 -31.06 14.53
CA TYR A 48 9.40 -30.75 13.35
C TYR A 48 10.30 -30.35 12.19
N HIS A 49 9.94 -30.81 11.00
CA HIS A 49 10.67 -30.56 9.76
C HIS A 49 9.81 -29.75 8.79
N GLU A 50 10.44 -29.23 7.74
CA GLU A 50 9.74 -28.59 6.65
C GLU A 50 8.70 -29.52 6.03
N GLY A 51 7.43 -29.10 5.99
CA GLY A 51 6.29 -29.90 5.52
C GLY A 51 5.46 -30.53 6.62
N ASP A 52 5.92 -30.56 7.87
CA ASP A 52 5.10 -31.03 9.00
C ASP A 52 3.97 -30.04 9.31
N PHE A 53 2.85 -30.58 9.78
CA PHE A 53 1.69 -29.78 10.13
C PHE A 53 1.64 -29.53 11.64
N ILE A 54 1.45 -28.27 11.98
CA ILE A 54 1.09 -27.80 13.33
C ILE A 54 -0.13 -26.89 13.21
N SER A 55 -0.94 -26.83 14.25
CA SER A 55 -2.07 -25.90 14.31
C SER A 55 -1.85 -24.85 15.39
N LEU A 56 -2.23 -23.61 15.08
CA LEU A 56 -2.02 -22.46 15.95
C LEU A 56 -3.36 -21.88 16.40
N ASP A 57 -3.48 -21.57 17.68
CA ASP A 57 -4.57 -20.76 18.23
C ASP A 57 -4.02 -19.39 18.64
N GLY A 58 -4.25 -18.39 17.80
CA GLY A 58 -3.80 -17.01 18.05
C GLY A 58 -4.50 -16.32 19.22
N SER A 59 -5.65 -16.82 19.67
CA SER A 59 -6.39 -16.24 20.79
C SER A 59 -5.82 -16.68 22.14
N THR A 60 -5.44 -17.95 22.26
CA THR A 60 -4.89 -18.51 23.50
C THR A 60 -3.37 -18.60 23.51
N GLY A 61 -2.74 -18.55 22.33
CA GLY A 61 -1.30 -18.78 22.15
C GLY A 61 -0.92 -20.26 22.12
N ASN A 62 -1.88 -21.17 22.08
CA ASN A 62 -1.62 -22.59 22.06
C ASN A 62 -1.15 -23.08 20.69
N ILE A 63 -0.25 -24.05 20.72
CA ILE A 63 0.28 -24.74 19.54
C ILE A 63 -0.07 -26.22 19.69
N TYR A 64 -0.69 -26.75 18.67
CA TYR A 64 -1.12 -28.15 18.63
C TYR A 64 -0.32 -28.96 17.62
N ASP A 65 -0.01 -30.18 17.95
CA ASP A 65 0.65 -31.12 17.04
C ASP A 65 -0.34 -31.64 15.99
N GLY A 66 0.02 -31.47 14.71
CA GLY A 66 -0.80 -31.91 13.59
C GLY A 66 -1.94 -30.96 13.21
N VAL A 67 -2.88 -31.46 12.44
CA VAL A 67 -4.01 -30.72 11.88
C VAL A 67 -5.22 -30.85 12.80
N ILE A 68 -5.75 -29.72 13.27
CA ILE A 68 -7.02 -29.69 14.02
C ILE A 68 -8.08 -28.95 13.18
N PRO A 69 -9.38 -29.24 13.37
CA PRO A 69 -10.45 -28.50 12.72
C PRO A 69 -10.37 -27.01 13.07
N THR A 70 -10.41 -26.16 12.04
CA THR A 70 -10.43 -24.71 12.19
C THR A 70 -11.75 -24.15 11.69
N VAL A 71 -12.14 -22.99 12.20
CA VAL A 71 -13.29 -22.22 11.73
C VAL A 71 -12.83 -20.85 11.27
N ASP A 72 -13.43 -20.36 10.19
CA ASP A 72 -13.17 -19.00 9.75
C ASP A 72 -13.69 -17.99 10.77
N ALA A 73 -12.94 -16.93 10.98
CA ALA A 73 -13.39 -15.80 11.78
C ALA A 73 -14.56 -15.11 11.05
N THR A 74 -15.76 -15.20 11.61
CA THR A 74 -16.96 -14.59 11.07
C THR A 74 -17.61 -13.66 12.08
N ILE A 75 -18.19 -12.54 11.61
CA ILE A 75 -19.04 -11.66 12.42
C ILE A 75 -20.43 -12.27 12.48
N ALA A 76 -20.58 -13.37 13.24
CA ALA A 76 -21.83 -14.14 13.35
C ALA A 76 -22.20 -14.43 14.81
N GLY A 77 -23.39 -14.98 15.04
CA GLY A 77 -23.86 -15.37 16.36
C GLY A 77 -23.95 -14.20 17.35
N GLU A 78 -23.53 -14.44 18.58
CA GLU A 78 -23.60 -13.44 19.67
C GLU A 78 -22.68 -12.24 19.41
N PHE A 79 -21.53 -12.44 18.76
CA PHE A 79 -20.66 -11.34 18.35
C PHE A 79 -21.36 -10.42 17.35
N GLY A 80 -22.03 -10.98 16.36
CA GLY A 80 -22.84 -10.21 15.40
C GLY A 80 -23.98 -9.41 16.08
N ARG A 81 -24.59 -9.96 17.15
CA ARG A 81 -25.60 -9.22 17.94
C ARG A 81 -25.00 -8.02 18.67
N ILE A 82 -23.84 -8.20 19.28
CA ILE A 82 -23.13 -7.11 19.98
C ILE A 82 -22.73 -6.03 18.98
N MET A 83 -22.20 -6.41 17.82
CA MET A 83 -21.86 -5.48 16.74
C MET A 83 -23.08 -4.71 16.23
N GLY A 84 -24.22 -5.40 16.06
CA GLY A 84 -25.48 -4.75 15.71
C GLY A 84 -26.00 -3.76 16.76
N TRP A 85 -25.73 -3.99 18.03
CA TRP A 85 -26.01 -3.01 19.07
C TRP A 85 -25.05 -1.83 19.03
N ALA A 86 -23.76 -2.07 18.84
CA ALA A 86 -22.75 -1.02 18.68
C ALA A 86 -23.12 -0.08 17.52
N ASP A 87 -23.55 -0.64 16.39
CA ASP A 87 -23.96 0.13 15.20
C ASP A 87 -25.15 1.08 15.43
N LYS A 88 -26.01 0.77 16.40
CA LYS A 88 -27.13 1.66 16.77
C LYS A 88 -26.70 2.90 17.51
N TYR A 89 -25.58 2.85 18.21
CA TYR A 89 -25.12 3.92 19.10
C TYR A 89 -23.88 4.65 18.60
N ARG A 90 -23.06 4.01 17.77
CA ARG A 90 -21.86 4.65 17.22
C ARG A 90 -22.22 5.80 16.27
N THR A 91 -21.43 6.86 16.33
CA THR A 91 -21.52 8.01 15.43
C THR A 91 -20.37 8.05 14.42
N LEU A 92 -19.25 7.42 14.77
CA LEU A 92 -18.07 7.35 13.92
C LEU A 92 -18.11 6.11 13.02
N LYS A 93 -17.55 6.26 11.84
CA LYS A 93 -17.33 5.17 10.88
C LYS A 93 -15.94 4.59 11.04
N VAL A 94 -15.80 3.30 10.74
CA VAL A 94 -14.51 2.60 10.78
C VAL A 94 -13.96 2.49 9.37
N ARG A 95 -12.76 3.03 9.15
CA ARG A 95 -12.01 2.87 7.91
C ARG A 95 -10.73 2.06 8.19
N THR A 96 -10.29 1.31 7.22
CA THR A 96 -9.05 0.52 7.30
C THR A 96 -8.01 1.01 6.31
N ASN A 97 -6.80 0.48 6.40
CA ASN A 97 -5.78 0.64 5.37
C ASN A 97 -5.89 -0.51 4.38
N ALA A 98 -5.91 -0.21 3.10
CA ALA A 98 -5.83 -1.20 2.03
C ALA A 98 -5.20 -0.57 0.79
N ASP A 99 -4.28 -1.27 0.17
CA ASP A 99 -3.49 -0.80 -0.96
C ASP A 99 -3.85 -1.55 -2.25
N THR A 100 -4.56 -2.68 -2.14
CA THR A 100 -5.03 -3.48 -3.28
C THR A 100 -6.55 -3.64 -3.29
N PRO A 101 -7.15 -3.87 -4.48
CA PRO A 101 -8.58 -4.16 -4.59
C PRO A 101 -9.03 -5.42 -3.82
N ALA A 102 -8.14 -6.41 -3.69
CA ALA A 102 -8.41 -7.64 -2.92
C ALA A 102 -8.54 -7.34 -1.42
N ASP A 103 -7.60 -6.58 -0.87
CA ASP A 103 -7.62 -6.15 0.53
C ASP A 103 -8.83 -5.25 0.82
N ALA A 104 -9.16 -4.36 -0.12
CA ALA A 104 -10.32 -3.47 -0.01
C ALA A 104 -11.65 -4.26 0.05
N ARG A 105 -11.82 -5.27 -0.81
CA ARG A 105 -12.97 -6.18 -0.75
C ARG A 105 -13.02 -6.93 0.58
N LYS A 106 -11.90 -7.48 1.00
CA LYS A 106 -11.81 -8.21 2.28
C LYS A 106 -12.12 -7.32 3.48
N ALA A 107 -11.63 -6.10 3.47
CA ALA A 107 -11.92 -5.10 4.49
C ALA A 107 -13.42 -4.79 4.58
N ARG A 108 -14.07 -4.61 3.43
CA ARG A 108 -15.52 -4.37 3.37
C ARG A 108 -16.32 -5.57 3.88
N GLU A 109 -15.96 -6.79 3.50
CA GLU A 109 -16.57 -8.02 4.03
C GLU A 109 -16.49 -8.11 5.55
N LEU A 110 -15.41 -7.59 6.13
CA LEU A 110 -15.19 -7.52 7.58
C LEU A 110 -15.86 -6.29 8.23
N GLY A 111 -16.63 -5.51 7.48
CA GLY A 111 -17.44 -4.39 7.99
C GLY A 111 -16.74 -3.03 7.97
N ALA A 112 -15.63 -2.88 7.26
CA ALA A 112 -15.05 -1.55 7.04
C ALA A 112 -15.93 -0.69 6.15
N GLU A 113 -16.07 0.58 6.50
CA GLU A 113 -16.94 1.56 5.82
C GLU A 113 -16.15 2.54 4.94
N GLY A 114 -14.97 2.12 4.51
CA GLY A 114 -14.08 2.83 3.61
C GLY A 114 -12.61 2.55 3.86
N ILE A 115 -11.79 3.12 3.01
CA ILE A 115 -10.32 3.09 3.13
C ILE A 115 -9.86 4.44 3.67
N GLY A 116 -9.18 4.41 4.83
CA GLY A 116 -8.59 5.59 5.46
C GLY A 116 -7.19 5.91 4.98
N LEU A 117 -6.51 4.93 4.39
CA LEU A 117 -5.20 5.10 3.76
C LEU A 117 -4.99 4.04 2.68
N CYS A 118 -4.79 4.51 1.44
CA CYS A 118 -4.24 3.76 0.33
C CYS A 118 -2.86 4.35 -0.01
N ARG A 119 -1.83 3.51 0.07
CA ARG A 119 -0.43 3.87 -0.23
C ARG A 119 -0.14 3.60 -1.69
N THR A 120 -0.03 4.65 -2.47
CA THR A 120 0.14 4.53 -3.92
C THR A 120 1.49 3.94 -4.34
N GLU A 121 2.51 4.03 -3.49
CA GLU A 121 3.83 3.45 -3.74
C GLU A 121 3.82 1.93 -3.87
N HIS A 122 2.92 1.23 -3.18
CA HIS A 122 2.85 -0.23 -3.25
C HIS A 122 2.40 -0.74 -4.63
N MET A 123 1.68 0.09 -5.38
CA MET A 123 1.19 -0.24 -6.72
C MET A 123 2.31 -0.34 -7.76
N PHE A 124 3.46 0.30 -7.52
CA PHE A 124 4.58 0.32 -8.47
C PHE A 124 5.44 -0.95 -8.46
N PHE A 125 5.27 -1.82 -7.46
CA PHE A 125 6.02 -3.08 -7.38
C PHE A 125 5.36 -4.23 -8.15
N GLU A 126 4.17 -4.03 -8.72
CA GLU A 126 3.49 -5.07 -9.50
C GLU A 126 3.91 -5.05 -10.97
N GLY A 127 4.30 -6.21 -11.50
CA GLY A 127 4.65 -6.38 -12.92
C GLY A 127 5.85 -5.55 -13.35
N ASN A 128 5.75 -4.88 -14.49
CA ASN A 128 6.81 -4.05 -15.09
C ASN A 128 6.69 -2.56 -14.74
N ARG A 129 5.80 -2.19 -13.82
CA ARG A 129 5.51 -0.79 -13.48
C ARG A 129 6.71 -0.08 -12.86
N ILE A 130 7.55 -0.83 -12.17
CA ILE A 130 8.76 -0.30 -11.54
C ILE A 130 9.73 0.32 -12.55
N ASP A 131 9.77 -0.18 -13.78
CA ASP A 131 10.66 0.36 -14.82
C ASP A 131 10.28 1.79 -15.19
N ALA A 132 9.00 2.06 -15.48
CA ALA A 132 8.52 3.42 -15.78
C ALA A 132 8.67 4.36 -14.59
N PHE A 133 8.52 3.83 -13.36
CA PHE A 133 8.71 4.61 -12.15
C PHE A 133 10.19 4.98 -11.94
N ARG A 134 11.11 4.05 -12.21
CA ARG A 134 12.56 4.31 -12.20
C ARG A 134 12.96 5.32 -13.28
N GLU A 135 12.36 5.24 -14.47
CA GLU A 135 12.56 6.26 -15.52
C GLU A 135 12.15 7.65 -15.01
N MET A 136 11.00 7.77 -14.37
CA MET A 136 10.52 9.03 -13.79
C MET A 136 11.47 9.58 -12.72
N ILE A 137 11.97 8.71 -11.81
CA ILE A 137 12.91 9.10 -10.74
C ILE A 137 14.23 9.59 -11.30
N CYS A 138 14.78 8.91 -12.31
CA CYS A 138 16.08 9.21 -12.92
C CYS A 138 15.99 10.22 -14.06
N SER A 139 14.85 10.88 -14.26
CA SER A 139 14.67 11.97 -15.23
C SER A 139 15.36 13.24 -14.75
N GLU A 140 16.11 13.90 -15.64
CA GLU A 140 16.79 15.16 -15.36
C GLU A 140 15.98 16.37 -15.85
N THR A 141 15.17 16.17 -16.90
CA THR A 141 14.32 17.24 -17.46
C THR A 141 12.84 17.01 -17.14
N LEU A 142 12.05 18.09 -17.29
CA LEU A 142 10.59 18.02 -17.14
C LEU A 142 9.99 17.11 -18.22
N GLU A 143 10.45 17.21 -19.45
CA GLU A 143 9.97 16.46 -20.59
C GLU A 143 10.19 14.95 -20.41
N GLU A 144 11.37 14.55 -19.95
CA GLU A 144 11.65 13.14 -19.63
C GLU A 144 10.72 12.63 -18.54
N ARG A 145 10.49 13.43 -17.51
CA ARG A 145 9.64 13.05 -16.37
C ARG A 145 8.19 12.94 -16.78
N GLU A 146 7.67 13.90 -17.54
CA GLU A 146 6.31 13.85 -18.07
C GLU A 146 6.10 12.65 -18.99
N ALA A 147 7.07 12.30 -19.85
CA ALA A 147 6.99 11.12 -20.70
C ALA A 147 6.92 9.81 -19.89
N ALA A 148 7.66 9.70 -18.80
CA ALA A 148 7.58 8.56 -17.89
C ALA A 148 6.24 8.52 -17.14
N LEU A 149 5.74 9.67 -16.69
CA LEU A 149 4.46 9.80 -16.00
C LEU A 149 3.27 9.42 -16.89
N GLU A 150 3.32 9.73 -18.19
CA GLU A 150 2.27 9.30 -19.14
C GLU A 150 2.21 7.76 -19.33
N LYS A 151 3.30 7.04 -19.09
CA LYS A 151 3.29 5.57 -19.04
C LYS A 151 2.63 5.05 -17.77
N ILE A 152 2.83 5.73 -16.64
CA ILE A 152 2.31 5.35 -15.31
C ILE A 152 0.82 5.66 -15.17
N LEU A 153 0.36 6.77 -15.74
CA LEU A 153 -1.00 7.29 -15.58
C LEU A 153 -2.11 6.26 -15.82
N PRO A 154 -2.15 5.51 -16.96
CA PRO A 154 -3.23 4.57 -17.22
C PRO A 154 -3.25 3.42 -16.22
N GLU A 155 -2.09 2.96 -15.76
CA GLU A 155 -1.98 1.87 -14.79
C GLU A 155 -2.50 2.31 -13.43
N GLN A 156 -2.06 3.46 -12.91
CA GLN A 156 -2.58 4.01 -11.64
C GLN A 156 -4.07 4.32 -11.71
N GLN A 157 -4.55 4.86 -12.83
CA GLN A 157 -5.98 5.09 -13.02
C GLN A 157 -6.77 3.78 -12.91
N GLY A 158 -6.32 2.70 -13.55
CA GLY A 158 -6.95 1.39 -13.47
C GLY A 158 -6.96 0.81 -12.05
N ASP A 159 -5.88 0.98 -11.29
CA ASP A 159 -5.83 0.57 -9.90
C ASP A 159 -6.85 1.30 -9.03
N PHE A 160 -7.00 2.62 -9.22
CA PHE A 160 -7.97 3.42 -8.49
C PHE A 160 -9.41 3.09 -8.91
N GLU A 161 -9.66 2.81 -10.18
CA GLU A 161 -10.97 2.31 -10.64
C GLU A 161 -11.34 1.00 -9.92
N ALA A 162 -10.41 0.04 -9.88
CA ALA A 162 -10.62 -1.24 -9.21
C ALA A 162 -10.82 -1.11 -7.69
N LEU A 163 -10.15 -0.13 -7.04
CA LEU A 163 -10.37 0.18 -5.63
C LEU A 163 -11.76 0.79 -5.39
N TYR A 164 -12.20 1.76 -6.20
CA TYR A 164 -13.53 2.34 -6.08
C TYR A 164 -14.63 1.31 -6.32
N GLU A 165 -14.46 0.42 -7.29
CA GLU A 165 -15.38 -0.69 -7.53
C GLU A 165 -15.43 -1.66 -6.34
N ALA A 166 -14.28 -2.00 -5.75
CA ALA A 166 -14.21 -2.87 -4.59
C ALA A 166 -14.97 -2.30 -3.38
N LEU A 167 -15.04 -0.98 -3.26
CA LEU A 167 -15.67 -0.28 -2.14
C LEU A 167 -17.14 0.10 -2.39
N GLU A 168 -17.68 -0.04 -3.61
CA GLU A 168 -19.08 0.18 -3.94
C GLU A 168 -19.65 1.51 -3.39
N GLY A 169 -18.94 2.61 -3.67
CA GLY A 169 -19.34 3.95 -3.24
C GLY A 169 -18.89 4.35 -1.84
N ASN A 170 -18.29 3.45 -1.06
CA ASN A 170 -17.62 3.84 0.19
C ASN A 170 -16.37 4.68 -0.08
N PRO A 171 -16.03 5.63 0.80
CA PRO A 171 -14.92 6.55 0.57
C PRO A 171 -13.55 5.86 0.59
N VAL A 172 -12.67 6.34 -0.27
CA VAL A 172 -11.26 5.90 -0.35
C VAL A 172 -10.35 7.12 -0.24
N THR A 173 -9.49 7.14 0.77
CA THR A 173 -8.45 8.16 0.91
C THR A 173 -7.18 7.68 0.23
N ILE A 174 -6.84 8.28 -0.89
CA ILE A 174 -5.64 7.98 -1.69
C ILE A 174 -4.54 8.94 -1.29
N ARG A 175 -3.42 8.41 -0.82
CA ARG A 175 -2.26 9.20 -0.45
C ARG A 175 -1.36 9.43 -1.66
N PHE A 176 -0.93 10.66 -1.90
CA PHE A 176 0.13 10.95 -2.85
C PHE A 176 1.42 10.21 -2.48
N LEU A 177 2.27 10.00 -3.47
CA LEU A 177 3.58 9.37 -3.31
C LEU A 177 4.32 9.96 -2.10
N ASP A 178 4.66 9.10 -1.14
CA ASP A 178 5.25 9.53 0.13
C ASP A 178 6.70 9.11 0.31
N PRO A 179 7.15 7.87 0.02
CA PRO A 179 8.51 7.46 0.29
C PRO A 179 9.56 8.26 -0.48
N PRO A 180 10.79 8.35 0.05
CA PRO A 180 11.89 8.98 -0.68
C PRO A 180 12.22 8.20 -1.94
N LEU A 181 12.60 8.92 -3.01
CA LEU A 181 12.80 8.32 -4.33
C LEU A 181 13.93 7.28 -4.37
N HIS A 182 14.94 7.39 -3.50
CA HIS A 182 16.05 6.44 -3.47
C HIS A 182 15.65 5.02 -3.07
N GLU A 183 14.46 4.81 -2.46
CA GLU A 183 13.97 3.48 -2.12
C GLU A 183 13.57 2.65 -3.36
N PHE A 184 13.34 3.31 -4.49
CA PHE A 184 12.86 2.66 -5.72
C PHE A 184 13.92 2.52 -6.80
N VAL A 185 15.09 3.14 -6.62
CA VAL A 185 16.16 3.09 -7.62
C VAL A 185 16.71 1.67 -7.79
N PRO A 186 17.24 1.33 -8.97
CA PRO A 186 17.83 0.02 -9.20
C PRO A 186 19.09 -0.16 -8.35
N THR A 187 19.24 -1.36 -7.78
CA THR A 187 20.39 -1.74 -6.94
C THR A 187 21.33 -2.71 -7.64
N THR A 188 20.88 -3.39 -8.70
CA THR A 188 21.71 -4.33 -9.47
C THR A 188 22.33 -3.66 -10.68
N GLU A 189 23.53 -4.09 -11.06
CA GLU A 189 24.23 -3.60 -12.26
C GLU A 189 23.41 -3.83 -13.53
N GLU A 190 22.66 -4.94 -13.60
CA GLU A 190 21.82 -5.30 -14.73
C GLU A 190 20.66 -4.31 -14.88
N ASP A 191 19.94 -4.01 -13.81
CA ASP A 191 18.85 -3.04 -13.81
C ASP A 191 19.33 -1.62 -14.11
N ILE A 192 20.49 -1.23 -13.57
CA ILE A 192 21.11 0.07 -13.86
C ILE A 192 21.44 0.19 -15.34
N LYS A 193 22.01 -0.86 -15.94
CA LYS A 193 22.32 -0.89 -17.37
C LYS A 193 21.03 -0.83 -18.22
N LYS A 194 20.01 -1.61 -17.86
CA LYS A 194 18.70 -1.58 -18.55
C LYS A 194 18.10 -0.19 -18.53
N LEU A 195 18.14 0.49 -17.39
CA LEU A 195 17.63 1.85 -17.25
C LEU A 195 18.45 2.86 -18.07
N ALA A 196 19.79 2.72 -18.07
CA ALA A 196 20.69 3.54 -18.88
C ALA A 196 20.38 3.40 -20.37
N ASP A 197 20.25 2.17 -20.87
CA ASP A 197 19.90 1.89 -22.27
C ASP A 197 18.52 2.50 -22.65
N THR A 198 17.53 2.39 -21.73
CA THR A 198 16.18 2.92 -21.97
C THR A 198 16.15 4.46 -22.04
N GLN A 199 16.96 5.13 -21.21
CA GLN A 199 17.02 6.60 -21.17
C GLN A 199 18.09 7.20 -22.10
N GLY A 200 18.87 6.37 -22.81
CA GLY A 200 19.97 6.86 -23.66
C GLY A 200 21.09 7.52 -22.85
N LYS A 201 21.26 7.13 -21.58
CA LYS A 201 22.30 7.63 -20.66
C LYS A 201 23.40 6.58 -20.47
N THR A 202 24.54 6.99 -19.92
CA THR A 202 25.58 6.05 -19.53
C THR A 202 25.27 5.44 -18.14
N VAL A 203 25.86 4.29 -17.85
CA VAL A 203 25.74 3.65 -16.52
C VAL A 203 26.27 4.58 -15.42
N GLU A 204 27.35 5.30 -15.71
CA GLU A 204 27.95 6.25 -14.78
C GLU A 204 27.01 7.43 -14.49
N GLN A 205 26.29 7.92 -15.48
CA GLN A 205 25.29 8.96 -15.29
C GLN A 205 24.13 8.49 -14.41
N ILE A 206 23.61 7.30 -14.65
CA ILE A 206 22.55 6.73 -13.79
C ILE A 206 23.06 6.52 -12.36
N LYS A 207 24.26 6.01 -12.16
CA LYS A 207 24.86 5.86 -10.82
C LYS A 207 25.00 7.20 -10.12
N ALA A 208 25.45 8.24 -10.82
CA ALA A 208 25.56 9.57 -10.25
C ALA A 208 24.19 10.16 -9.82
N ILE A 209 23.14 9.91 -10.60
CA ILE A 209 21.77 10.30 -10.22
C ILE A 209 21.33 9.54 -8.96
N ILE A 210 21.51 8.21 -8.92
CA ILE A 210 21.19 7.38 -7.77
C ILE A 210 21.90 7.88 -6.51
N ASP A 211 23.20 8.15 -6.60
CA ASP A 211 24.00 8.65 -5.48
C ASP A 211 23.50 10.02 -4.99
N SER A 212 23.06 10.88 -5.92
CA SER A 212 22.50 12.19 -5.57
C SER A 212 21.17 12.15 -4.83
N LEU A 213 20.41 11.04 -5.00
CA LEU A 213 19.12 10.83 -4.34
C LEU A 213 19.28 10.26 -2.93
N HIS A 214 20.47 9.84 -2.54
CA HIS A 214 20.69 9.23 -1.24
C HIS A 214 20.48 10.24 -0.10
N GLU A 215 19.60 9.90 0.84
CA GLU A 215 19.23 10.75 1.96
C GLU A 215 19.93 10.30 3.24
N PHE A 216 20.53 11.24 3.98
CA PHE A 216 21.10 10.95 5.29
C PHE A 216 20.02 10.52 6.31
N ASN A 217 18.87 11.17 6.24
CA ASN A 217 17.69 10.82 7.05
C ASN A 217 16.46 10.73 6.14
N PRO A 218 16.10 9.52 5.66
CA PRO A 218 14.94 9.33 4.78
C PRO A 218 13.61 9.81 5.36
N MET A 219 13.46 9.81 6.69
CA MET A 219 12.23 10.28 7.35
C MET A 219 12.01 11.77 7.18
N MET A 220 13.08 12.55 7.07
CA MET A 220 13.06 14.01 6.95
C MET A 220 13.45 14.51 5.55
N GLY A 221 13.66 13.58 4.61
CA GLY A 221 14.20 13.86 3.29
C GLY A 221 13.20 14.47 2.30
N HIS A 222 13.57 14.40 1.02
CA HIS A 222 12.80 14.92 -0.10
C HIS A 222 11.70 13.94 -0.50
N ARG A 223 10.57 13.99 0.20
CA ARG A 223 9.44 13.07 0.07
C ARG A 223 8.10 13.78 0.32
N GLY A 224 7.00 13.12 0.00
CA GLY A 224 5.65 13.57 0.30
C GLY A 224 5.33 14.93 -0.28
N LEU A 225 4.84 15.86 0.54
CA LEU A 225 4.49 17.22 0.12
C LEU A 225 5.68 17.97 -0.49
N ARG A 226 6.91 17.78 0.06
CA ARG A 226 8.11 18.44 -0.50
C ARG A 226 8.37 17.98 -1.93
N LEU A 227 8.19 16.71 -2.21
CA LEU A 227 8.28 16.15 -3.56
C LEU A 227 7.22 16.77 -4.48
N ALA A 228 5.97 16.88 -4.02
CA ALA A 228 4.87 17.49 -4.77
C ALA A 228 5.08 18.99 -5.05
N VAL A 229 5.86 19.69 -4.25
CA VAL A 229 6.25 21.10 -4.49
C VAL A 229 7.37 21.19 -5.53
N THR A 230 8.38 20.33 -5.42
CA THR A 230 9.56 20.35 -6.30
C THR A 230 9.26 19.76 -7.70
N TYR A 231 8.48 18.69 -7.74
CA TYR A 231 8.07 18.00 -8.96
C TYR A 231 6.53 17.93 -9.04
N PRO A 232 5.87 19.08 -9.25
CA PRO A 232 4.40 19.17 -9.22
C PRO A 232 3.71 18.30 -10.28
N GLU A 233 4.40 17.94 -11.35
CA GLU A 233 3.91 17.07 -12.40
C GLU A 233 3.57 15.67 -11.88
N ILE A 234 4.26 15.14 -10.86
CA ILE A 234 3.96 13.87 -10.23
C ILE A 234 2.59 13.94 -9.53
N ALA A 235 2.38 14.96 -8.71
CA ALA A 235 1.11 15.14 -8.02
C ALA A 235 -0.04 15.50 -8.98
N LYS A 236 0.23 16.21 -10.08
CA LYS A 236 -0.75 16.46 -11.15
C LYS A 236 -1.18 15.16 -11.82
N MET A 237 -0.22 14.27 -12.15
CA MET A 237 -0.51 12.96 -12.73
C MET A 237 -1.35 12.11 -11.79
N GLN A 238 -0.98 12.01 -10.52
CA GLN A 238 -1.77 11.25 -9.53
C GLN A 238 -3.18 11.84 -9.34
N THR A 239 -3.32 13.17 -9.29
CA THR A 239 -4.62 13.82 -9.24
C THR A 239 -5.48 13.46 -10.46
N LYS A 240 -4.89 13.51 -11.66
CA LYS A 240 -5.56 13.14 -12.92
C LYS A 240 -6.04 11.69 -12.89
N ALA A 241 -5.20 10.76 -12.41
CA ALA A 241 -5.55 9.36 -12.27
C ALA A 241 -6.74 9.16 -11.30
N VAL A 242 -6.67 9.75 -10.11
CA VAL A 242 -7.73 9.68 -9.09
C VAL A 242 -9.06 10.21 -9.58
N ILE A 243 -9.06 11.40 -10.18
CA ILE A 243 -10.30 12.05 -10.62
C ILE A 243 -10.91 11.32 -11.82
N ARG A 244 -10.10 10.89 -12.79
CA ARG A 244 -10.59 10.11 -13.93
C ARG A 244 -11.18 8.77 -13.50
N ALA A 245 -10.50 8.06 -12.61
CA ALA A 245 -11.01 6.82 -12.04
C ALA A 245 -12.36 7.02 -11.36
N ALA A 246 -12.49 8.05 -10.52
CA ALA A 246 -13.74 8.38 -9.85
C ALA A 246 -14.88 8.69 -10.85
N ILE A 247 -14.59 9.45 -11.91
CA ILE A 247 -15.57 9.78 -12.97
C ILE A 247 -16.01 8.52 -13.71
N ASN A 248 -15.07 7.64 -14.08
CA ASN A 248 -15.37 6.42 -14.83
C ASN A 248 -16.24 5.47 -14.01
N VAL A 249 -15.91 5.24 -12.76
CA VAL A 249 -16.68 4.38 -11.86
C VAL A 249 -18.05 5.00 -11.55
N GLN A 250 -18.13 6.32 -11.35
CA GLN A 250 -19.42 7.00 -11.16
C GLN A 250 -20.32 6.90 -12.40
N LYS A 251 -19.77 6.94 -13.62
CA LYS A 251 -20.53 6.73 -14.86
C LYS A 251 -21.00 5.28 -15.00
N ALA A 252 -20.20 4.31 -14.60
CA ALA A 252 -20.53 2.89 -14.65
C ALA A 252 -21.60 2.51 -13.61
N HIS A 253 -21.60 3.17 -12.46
CA HIS A 253 -22.46 2.89 -11.32
C HIS A 253 -23.20 4.16 -10.88
N SER A 254 -24.29 4.47 -11.56
CA SER A 254 -25.07 5.71 -11.33
C SER A 254 -25.77 5.78 -9.97
N ASP A 255 -25.96 4.64 -9.32
CA ASP A 255 -26.56 4.50 -7.99
C ASP A 255 -25.57 4.69 -6.84
N TRP A 256 -24.26 4.70 -7.14
CA TRP A 256 -23.22 4.97 -6.14
C TRP A 256 -22.93 6.47 -6.03
N THR A 257 -22.23 6.83 -4.97
CA THR A 257 -21.67 8.17 -4.81
C THR A 257 -20.17 8.05 -4.59
N VAL A 258 -19.40 8.13 -5.67
CA VAL A 258 -17.95 8.03 -5.60
C VAL A 258 -17.36 9.38 -5.18
N LYS A 259 -16.75 9.41 -3.99
CA LYS A 259 -16.11 10.62 -3.44
C LYS A 259 -14.61 10.39 -3.34
N PRO A 260 -13.79 10.93 -4.27
CA PRO A 260 -12.35 10.84 -4.16
C PRO A 260 -11.84 11.70 -3.01
N GLU A 261 -11.01 11.11 -2.16
CA GLU A 261 -10.31 11.80 -1.08
C GLU A 261 -8.80 11.69 -1.34
N ILE A 262 -8.10 12.81 -1.35
CA ILE A 262 -6.65 12.87 -1.59
C ILE A 262 -5.96 13.30 -0.31
N MET A 263 -5.03 12.47 0.17
CA MET A 263 -4.16 12.79 1.30
C MET A 263 -2.82 13.32 0.79
N ILE A 264 -2.46 14.50 1.25
CA ILE A 264 -1.14 15.11 1.00
C ILE A 264 -0.26 14.80 2.21
N PRO A 265 0.73 13.90 2.08
CA PRO A 265 1.54 13.47 3.21
C PRO A 265 2.61 14.48 3.59
N LEU A 266 3.08 14.44 4.83
CA LEU A 266 4.17 15.27 5.38
C LEU A 266 3.93 16.78 5.28
N SER A 267 2.69 17.24 5.42
CA SER A 267 2.37 18.65 5.43
C SER A 267 2.92 19.33 6.69
N CYS A 268 3.84 20.28 6.53
CA CYS A 268 4.48 21.00 7.64
C CYS A 268 4.07 22.48 7.69
N ASP A 269 3.90 23.14 6.54
CA ASP A 269 3.55 24.56 6.44
C ASP A 269 2.24 24.74 5.67
N ALA A 270 1.43 25.68 6.13
CA ALA A 270 0.13 26.00 5.51
C ALA A 270 0.27 26.52 4.06
N LYS A 271 1.38 27.19 3.72
CA LYS A 271 1.61 27.70 2.37
C LYS A 271 1.90 26.58 1.38
N GLU A 272 2.71 25.61 1.81
CA GLU A 272 3.02 24.42 1.00
C GLU A 272 1.75 23.59 0.74
N LEU A 273 0.97 23.35 1.79
CA LEU A 273 -0.31 22.66 1.65
C LEU A 273 -1.27 23.40 0.74
N LYS A 274 -1.36 24.72 0.88
CA LYS A 274 -2.17 25.56 -0.01
C LYS A 274 -1.74 25.45 -1.46
N TYR A 275 -0.43 25.51 -1.75
CA TYR A 275 0.11 25.39 -3.09
C TYR A 275 -0.31 24.06 -3.76
N VAL A 276 -0.09 22.94 -3.07
CA VAL A 276 -0.47 21.62 -3.61
C VAL A 276 -1.99 21.49 -3.71
N LYS A 277 -2.76 21.96 -2.73
CA LYS A 277 -4.22 21.98 -2.79
C LYS A 277 -4.74 22.75 -4.00
N ASP A 278 -4.22 23.97 -4.25
CA ASP A 278 -4.66 24.80 -5.37
C ASP A 278 -4.38 24.11 -6.71
N MET A 279 -3.24 23.41 -6.83
CA MET A 279 -2.90 22.60 -8.00
C MET A 279 -3.88 21.42 -8.17
N VAL A 280 -4.17 20.66 -7.10
CA VAL A 280 -5.14 19.56 -7.12
C VAL A 280 -6.51 20.04 -7.56
N VAL A 281 -6.97 21.17 -7.03
CA VAL A 281 -8.26 21.78 -7.41
C VAL A 281 -8.27 22.17 -8.88
N ALA A 282 -7.20 22.79 -9.40
CA ALA A 282 -7.11 23.19 -10.81
C ALA A 282 -7.17 21.98 -11.76
N VAL A 283 -6.41 20.90 -11.46
CA VAL A 283 -6.44 19.66 -12.25
C VAL A 283 -7.82 19.01 -12.18
N SER A 284 -8.41 18.94 -10.99
CA SER A 284 -9.74 18.34 -10.79
C SER A 284 -10.82 19.10 -11.56
N TYR A 285 -10.79 20.44 -11.52
CA TYR A 285 -11.74 21.27 -12.25
C TYR A 285 -11.66 21.02 -13.75
N THR A 286 -10.46 20.90 -14.31
CA THR A 286 -10.25 20.62 -15.74
C THR A 286 -10.92 19.31 -16.17
N HIS A 287 -10.83 18.26 -15.34
CA HIS A 287 -11.39 16.95 -15.67
C HIS A 287 -12.89 16.80 -15.37
N LEU A 288 -13.42 17.58 -14.42
CA LEU A 288 -14.84 17.55 -14.08
C LEU A 288 -15.70 18.41 -15.03
N THR A 289 -15.14 19.45 -15.62
CA THR A 289 -15.91 20.43 -16.39
C THR A 289 -15.74 20.35 -17.90
N LEU A 290 -14.66 19.75 -18.39
CA LEU A 290 -14.45 19.55 -19.82
C LEU A 290 -15.09 18.20 -20.24
N PRO A 291 -15.81 18.16 -21.38
CA PRO A 291 -16.26 16.89 -21.94
C PRO A 291 -15.02 16.06 -22.31
N THR A 292 -14.96 14.86 -21.76
CA THR A 292 -13.92 13.87 -22.08
C THR A 292 -14.24 13.17 -23.38
#